data_78ed0a4e6a0d92573c0e70d5efc9f2a3
#
_entry.id   78ed0a4e6a0d92573c0e70d5efc9f2a3
#
_cell.length_a   1.000
_cell.length_b   1.000
_cell.length_c   1.000
_cell.angle_alpha   90.00
_cell.angle_beta   90.00
_cell.angle_gamma   90.00
#
_symmetry.space_group_name_H-M   'P 1'
#
loop_
_entity.id
_entity.type
_entity.pdbx_description
1 polymer ?
#
loop_
_entity_poly.entity_id
_entity_poly.type
_entity_poly.pdbx_seq_one_letter_code
_entity_poly.pdbx_strand_id
1 'polypeptide(L)'
;MPGAAPLEFLISSGTLLDLAALERVGGFREDFFIDAVDIEWCFRAWARGFSCWMARDVVMPHRLGRGILRVPVLGLHLAVQPDFRLYAYARNQAAMLGLAHVPLRWKAKLLPYLLVQALAHSLAQRRPGLPGVFLRGVWDGVRGRLGPVGPGR
;
A
#
# COMPACT_ATOMS: atom_id res chain seq x y z
N MET A 1 22.66 4.71 13.69
CA MET A 1 22.14 3.95 14.85
C MET A 1 22.51 2.48 14.65
N PRO A 2 23.26 1.83 15.53
CA PRO A 2 23.47 0.37 15.49
C PRO A 2 22.11 -0.33 15.54
N GLY A 3 21.91 -1.38 14.74
CA GLY A 3 20.63 -2.12 14.72
C GLY A 3 19.48 -1.50 13.92
N ALA A 4 19.65 -0.33 13.30
CA ALA A 4 18.62 0.29 12.46
C ALA A 4 18.98 0.23 10.96
N ALA A 5 17.96 0.08 10.10
CA ALA A 5 18.11 0.13 8.65
C ALA A 5 17.13 1.13 8.02
N PRO A 6 17.58 1.92 7.03
CA PRO A 6 16.67 2.80 6.29
C PRO A 6 15.75 1.97 5.40
N LEU A 7 14.47 2.36 5.34
CA LEU A 7 13.47 1.77 4.47
C LEU A 7 12.75 2.85 3.67
N GLU A 8 12.30 2.50 2.46
CA GLU A 8 11.53 3.43 1.62
C GLU A 8 10.19 3.80 2.26
N PHE A 9 9.57 2.83 2.92
CA PHE A 9 8.32 3.01 3.66
C PHE A 9 8.24 2.04 4.82
N LEU A 10 7.37 2.35 5.77
CA LEU A 10 6.98 1.53 6.91
C LEU A 10 5.46 1.32 6.87
N ILE A 11 5.01 0.21 7.43
CA ILE A 11 3.59 0.01 7.72
C ILE A 11 3.24 0.70 9.03
N SER A 12 2.00 1.17 9.19
CA SER A 12 1.55 1.87 10.40
C SER A 12 1.64 1.03 11.67
N SER A 13 1.49 -0.30 11.55
CA SER A 13 1.60 -1.20 12.71
C SER A 13 3.02 -1.23 13.28
N GLY A 14 3.15 -0.81 14.54
CA GLY A 14 4.45 -0.75 15.25
C GLY A 14 5.35 0.39 14.84
N THR A 15 4.86 1.38 14.09
CA THR A 15 5.61 2.57 13.72
C THR A 15 5.49 3.65 14.80
N LEU A 16 6.62 4.23 15.17
CA LEU A 16 6.70 5.44 15.98
C LEU A 16 6.91 6.64 15.04
N LEU A 17 6.15 7.69 15.24
CA LEU A 17 6.23 8.92 14.48
C LEU A 17 6.80 10.04 15.35
N ASP A 18 7.80 10.76 14.83
CA ASP A 18 8.22 12.03 15.38
C ASP A 18 7.13 13.07 15.11
N LEU A 19 6.60 13.69 16.16
CA LEU A 19 5.53 14.68 16.05
C LEU A 19 5.96 15.92 15.28
N ALA A 20 7.22 16.37 15.43
CA ALA A 20 7.74 17.48 14.65
C ALA A 20 7.85 17.14 13.16
N ALA A 21 8.17 15.88 12.82
CA ALA A 21 8.12 15.40 11.44
C ALA A 21 6.68 15.36 10.92
N LEU A 22 5.72 14.90 11.74
CA LEU A 22 4.31 14.87 11.37
C LEU A 22 3.76 16.27 11.07
N GLU A 23 4.10 17.26 11.89
CA GLU A 23 3.70 18.66 11.66
C GLU A 23 4.27 19.22 10.36
N ARG A 24 5.55 18.96 10.07
CA ARG A 24 6.22 19.45 8.86
C ARG A 24 5.82 18.73 7.59
N VAL A 25 5.61 17.39 7.66
CA VAL A 25 5.19 16.55 6.53
C VAL A 25 3.69 16.68 6.30
N GLY A 26 2.93 17.06 7.32
CA GLY A 26 1.48 17.05 7.35
C GLY A 26 0.91 15.67 7.68
N GLY A 27 -0.35 15.64 8.06
CA GLY A 27 -1.08 14.42 8.45
C GLY A 27 -1.20 13.38 7.35
N PHE A 28 -1.76 12.24 7.69
CA PHE A 28 -2.08 11.19 6.73
C PHE A 28 -3.21 11.61 5.79
N ARG A 29 -3.23 11.02 4.60
CA ARG A 29 -4.30 11.27 3.61
C ARG A 29 -5.58 10.55 4.02
N GLU A 30 -6.55 11.30 4.50
CA GLU A 30 -7.86 10.77 4.93
C GLU A 30 -8.68 10.24 3.75
N ASP A 31 -8.51 10.84 2.57
CA ASP A 31 -9.18 10.44 1.33
C ASP A 31 -8.76 9.06 0.81
N PHE A 32 -7.62 8.54 1.26
CA PHE A 32 -7.22 7.16 0.99
C PHE A 32 -8.02 6.16 1.84
N PHE A 33 -8.50 6.57 3.01
CA PHE A 33 -9.30 5.78 3.94
C PHE A 33 -8.60 4.54 4.49
N ILE A 34 -8.16 3.60 3.64
CA ILE A 34 -7.48 2.36 4.01
C ILE A 34 -6.53 1.93 2.90
N ASP A 35 -5.41 1.29 3.27
CA ASP A 35 -4.33 0.80 2.41
C ASP A 35 -3.57 1.92 1.67
N ALA A 36 -2.26 1.79 1.59
CA ALA A 36 -1.29 2.74 1.01
C ALA A 36 -1.19 4.12 1.70
N VAL A 37 -1.91 4.36 2.79
CA VAL A 37 -1.90 5.61 3.56
C VAL A 37 -0.52 5.87 4.16
N ASP A 38 0.04 4.85 4.76
CA ASP A 38 1.38 4.82 5.37
C ASP A 38 2.50 4.90 4.32
N ILE A 39 2.36 4.18 3.22
CA ILE A 39 3.32 4.21 2.11
C ILE A 39 3.40 5.61 1.50
N GLU A 40 2.27 6.24 1.23
CA GLU A 40 2.19 7.60 0.69
C GLU A 40 2.87 8.60 1.63
N TRP A 41 2.54 8.52 2.92
CA TRP A 41 3.10 9.41 3.92
C TRP A 41 4.63 9.27 4.00
N CYS A 42 5.16 8.05 3.98
CA CYS A 42 6.60 7.80 3.99
C CYS A 42 7.30 8.42 2.77
N PHE A 43 6.74 8.26 1.56
CA PHE A 43 7.32 8.90 0.36
C PHE A 43 7.28 10.43 0.45
N ARG A 44 6.21 11.00 0.99
CA ARG A 44 6.10 12.42 1.23
C ARG A 44 7.10 12.91 2.28
N ALA A 45 7.33 12.14 3.32
CA ALA A 45 8.36 12.40 4.33
C ALA A 45 9.76 12.40 3.70
N TRP A 46 10.11 11.40 2.90
CA TRP A 46 11.37 11.37 2.17
C TRP A 46 11.55 12.57 1.25
N ALA A 47 10.53 12.97 0.52
CA ALA A 47 10.57 14.14 -0.36
C ALA A 47 10.78 15.47 0.41
N ARG A 48 10.51 15.48 1.71
CA ARG A 48 10.71 16.63 2.61
C ARG A 48 11.96 16.52 3.50
N GLY A 49 12.87 15.59 3.18
CA GLY A 49 14.15 15.43 3.87
C GLY A 49 14.10 14.62 5.17
N PHE A 50 12.98 13.96 5.46
CA PHE A 50 12.87 12.99 6.55
C PHE A 50 13.19 11.58 6.07
N SER A 51 13.45 10.67 6.98
CA SER A 51 13.79 9.27 6.67
C SER A 51 13.03 8.29 7.55
N CYS A 52 12.75 7.11 6.99
CA CYS A 52 12.10 6.01 7.68
C CYS A 52 13.15 4.96 8.06
N TRP A 53 13.10 4.47 9.29
CA TRP A 53 14.08 3.51 9.82
C TRP A 53 13.38 2.34 10.50
N MET A 54 13.85 1.14 10.26
CA MET A 54 13.39 -0.07 10.93
C MET A 54 14.40 -0.47 12.02
N ALA A 55 13.93 -0.65 13.26
CA ALA A 55 14.70 -1.28 14.32
C ALA A 55 14.74 -2.79 14.09
N ARG A 56 15.93 -3.36 13.84
CA ARG A 56 16.07 -4.79 13.52
C ARG A 56 15.96 -5.70 14.74
N ASP A 57 16.23 -5.13 15.91
CA ASP A 57 16.28 -5.89 17.17
C ASP A 57 14.92 -5.95 17.88
N VAL A 58 13.89 -5.31 17.30
CA VAL A 58 12.53 -5.29 17.85
C VAL A 58 11.59 -6.03 16.90
N VAL A 59 11.03 -7.14 17.37
CA VAL A 59 10.09 -7.95 16.59
C VAL A 59 8.70 -7.82 17.20
N MET A 60 7.75 -7.32 16.41
CA MET A 60 6.34 -7.28 16.76
C MET A 60 5.57 -8.32 15.96
N PRO A 61 4.99 -9.36 16.59
CA PRO A 61 4.12 -10.31 15.89
C PRO A 61 2.90 -9.59 15.30
N HIS A 62 2.69 -9.76 14.01
CA HIS A 62 1.57 -9.12 13.30
C HIS A 62 0.86 -10.11 12.37
N ARG A 63 -0.47 -10.15 12.43
CA ARG A 63 -1.29 -10.98 11.54
C ARG A 63 -1.83 -10.12 10.39
N LEU A 64 -1.49 -10.51 9.18
CA LEU A 64 -1.95 -9.84 7.96
C LEU A 64 -3.17 -10.56 7.37
N GLY A 65 -4.31 -9.88 7.37
CA GLY A 65 -5.53 -10.36 6.70
C GLY A 65 -6.06 -11.71 7.23
N ARG A 66 -6.80 -12.41 6.36
CA ARG A 66 -7.40 -13.72 6.64
C ARG A 66 -6.50 -14.91 6.30
N GLY A 67 -5.33 -14.64 5.73
CA GLY A 67 -4.37 -15.64 5.29
C GLY A 67 -3.37 -15.05 4.31
N ILE A 68 -2.36 -15.85 3.95
CA ILE A 68 -1.33 -15.46 2.99
C ILE A 68 -1.41 -16.40 1.79
N LEU A 69 -1.62 -15.82 0.61
CA LEU A 69 -1.46 -16.49 -0.66
C LEU A 69 0.03 -16.46 -1.06
N ARG A 70 0.62 -17.62 -1.24
CA ARG A 70 1.99 -17.75 -1.72
C ARG A 70 2.00 -17.97 -3.22
N VAL A 71 2.78 -17.16 -3.95
CA VAL A 71 3.02 -17.32 -5.39
C VAL A 71 4.50 -17.68 -5.59
N PRO A 72 4.87 -18.98 -5.47
CA PRO A 72 6.27 -19.40 -5.38
C PRO A 72 7.12 -18.97 -6.58
N VAL A 73 6.55 -19.03 -7.79
CA VAL A 73 7.23 -18.66 -9.05
C VAL A 73 7.71 -17.20 -9.05
N LEU A 74 6.99 -16.33 -8.33
CA LEU A 74 7.29 -14.89 -8.26
C LEU A 74 7.86 -14.47 -6.90
N GLY A 75 8.01 -15.39 -5.96
CA GLY A 75 8.45 -15.10 -4.59
C GLY A 75 7.50 -14.17 -3.82
N LEU A 76 6.21 -14.08 -4.25
CA LEU A 76 5.27 -13.16 -3.65
C LEU A 76 4.45 -13.80 -2.53
N HIS A 77 4.23 -13.01 -1.48
CA HIS A 77 3.33 -13.32 -0.37
C HIS A 77 2.23 -12.26 -0.33
N LEU A 78 1.03 -12.63 -0.75
CA LEU A 78 -0.10 -11.71 -0.87
C LEU A 78 -1.11 -11.98 0.25
N ALA A 79 -1.46 -10.95 1.01
CA ALA A 79 -2.48 -11.08 2.05
C ALA A 79 -3.87 -11.26 1.42
N VAL A 80 -4.61 -12.27 1.84
CA VAL A 80 -6.00 -12.48 1.43
C VAL A 80 -6.88 -11.45 2.13
N GLN A 81 -7.51 -10.59 1.34
CA GLN A 81 -8.31 -9.47 1.79
C GLN A 81 -9.73 -9.52 1.20
N PRO A 82 -10.73 -8.90 1.83
CA PRO A 82 -12.05 -8.72 1.23
C PRO A 82 -11.99 -7.77 0.03
N ASP A 83 -12.96 -7.88 -0.88
CA ASP A 83 -12.99 -7.18 -2.17
C ASP A 83 -12.88 -5.66 -2.03
N PHE A 84 -13.56 -5.08 -1.05
CA PHE A 84 -13.49 -3.63 -0.84
C PHE A 84 -12.07 -3.15 -0.50
N ARG A 85 -11.26 -3.98 0.18
CA ARG A 85 -9.85 -3.67 0.46
C ARG A 85 -8.98 -3.86 -0.78
N LEU A 86 -9.20 -4.91 -1.57
CA LEU A 86 -8.48 -5.10 -2.84
C LEU A 86 -8.78 -3.95 -3.81
N TYR A 87 -10.03 -3.49 -3.86
CA TYR A 87 -10.43 -2.30 -4.59
C TYR A 87 -9.73 -1.05 -4.06
N ALA A 88 -9.80 -0.77 -2.74
CA ALA A 88 -9.18 0.40 -2.13
C ALA A 88 -7.66 0.41 -2.35
N TYR A 89 -7.02 -0.75 -2.20
CA TYR A 89 -5.60 -0.91 -2.46
C TYR A 89 -5.24 -0.54 -3.91
N ALA A 90 -5.92 -1.13 -4.90
CA ALA A 90 -5.68 -0.83 -6.32
C ALA A 90 -5.95 0.65 -6.64
N ARG A 91 -7.02 1.22 -6.08
CA ARG A 91 -7.40 2.63 -6.24
C ARG A 91 -6.34 3.58 -5.70
N ASN A 92 -5.93 3.38 -4.47
CA ASN A 92 -4.99 4.28 -3.81
C ASN A 92 -3.59 4.18 -4.43
N GLN A 93 -3.16 2.97 -4.77
CA GLN A 93 -1.92 2.77 -5.50
C GLN A 93 -1.94 3.49 -6.85
N ALA A 94 -3.03 3.40 -7.61
CA ALA A 94 -3.18 4.11 -8.89
C ALA A 94 -3.21 5.63 -8.70
N ALA A 95 -3.86 6.14 -7.65
CA ALA A 95 -3.84 7.56 -7.31
C ALA A 95 -2.41 8.08 -7.03
N MET A 96 -1.54 7.24 -6.46
CA MET A 96 -0.14 7.60 -6.21
C MET A 96 0.66 7.89 -7.50
N LEU A 97 0.22 7.42 -8.66
CA LEU A 97 0.86 7.75 -9.95
C LEU A 97 0.88 9.26 -10.23
N GLY A 98 -0.15 9.98 -9.80
CA GLY A 98 -0.26 11.43 -9.96
C GLY A 98 0.52 12.26 -8.93
N LEU A 99 1.09 11.65 -7.89
CA LEU A 99 1.75 12.37 -6.81
C LEU A 99 3.23 12.60 -7.12
N ALA A 100 3.68 13.86 -7.09
CA ALA A 100 5.06 14.24 -7.44
C ALA A 100 6.11 13.62 -6.51
N HIS A 101 5.79 13.46 -5.23
CA HIS A 101 6.71 12.90 -4.22
C HIS A 101 6.86 11.38 -4.28
N VAL A 102 6.02 10.67 -5.04
CA VAL A 102 6.16 9.22 -5.21
C VAL A 102 7.29 8.90 -6.20
N PRO A 103 8.28 8.07 -5.82
CA PRO A 103 9.42 7.78 -6.66
C PRO A 103 9.03 7.15 -8.01
N LEU A 104 9.72 7.55 -9.09
CA LEU A 104 9.44 7.04 -10.44
C LEU A 104 9.63 5.51 -10.53
N ARG A 105 10.63 4.96 -9.82
CA ARG A 105 10.84 3.52 -9.72
C ARG A 105 9.65 2.76 -9.13
N TRP A 106 8.93 3.38 -8.18
CA TRP A 106 7.70 2.83 -7.62
C TRP A 106 6.58 2.85 -8.64
N LYS A 107 6.37 4.00 -9.28
CA LYS A 107 5.35 4.17 -10.34
C LYS A 107 5.52 3.17 -11.48
N ALA A 108 6.75 2.94 -11.92
CA ALA A 108 7.05 2.01 -13.01
C ALA A 108 6.68 0.54 -12.70
N LYS A 109 6.81 0.14 -11.43
CA LYS A 109 6.50 -1.23 -10.98
C LYS A 109 5.03 -1.45 -10.65
N LEU A 110 4.27 -0.38 -10.46
CA LEU A 110 2.95 -0.43 -9.86
C LEU A 110 1.95 -1.20 -10.72
N LEU A 111 1.78 -0.83 -11.98
CA LEU A 111 0.78 -1.47 -12.87
C LEU A 111 1.07 -2.96 -13.11
N PRO A 112 2.31 -3.37 -13.44
CA PRO A 112 2.66 -4.78 -13.51
C PRO A 112 2.36 -5.54 -12.22
N TYR A 113 2.67 -4.93 -11.06
CA TYR A 113 2.44 -5.55 -9.78
C TYR A 113 0.95 -5.72 -9.46
N LEU A 114 0.12 -4.71 -9.75
CA LEU A 114 -1.34 -4.80 -9.58
C LEU A 114 -1.95 -5.88 -10.50
N LEU A 115 -1.46 -6.00 -11.73
CA LEU A 115 -1.91 -7.05 -12.66
C LEU A 115 -1.58 -8.45 -12.10
N VAL A 116 -0.33 -8.65 -11.66
CA VAL A 116 0.09 -9.92 -11.04
C VAL A 116 -0.76 -10.24 -9.82
N GLN A 117 -1.02 -9.27 -8.95
CA GLN A 117 -1.89 -9.47 -7.80
C GLN A 117 -3.33 -9.85 -8.21
N ALA A 118 -3.92 -9.14 -9.16
CA ALA A 118 -5.27 -9.41 -9.63
C ALA A 118 -5.41 -10.84 -10.16
N LEU A 119 -4.45 -11.29 -10.97
CA LEU A 119 -4.42 -12.65 -11.53
C LEU A 119 -4.17 -13.70 -10.43
N ALA A 120 -3.19 -13.47 -9.55
CA ALA A 120 -2.87 -14.41 -8.49
C ALA A 120 -4.05 -14.62 -7.52
N HIS A 121 -4.71 -13.53 -7.11
CA HIS A 121 -5.90 -13.62 -6.27
C HIS A 121 -7.06 -14.30 -6.99
N SER A 122 -7.28 -13.98 -8.29
CA SER A 122 -8.33 -14.59 -9.09
C SER A 122 -8.17 -16.11 -9.21
N LEU A 123 -6.96 -16.56 -9.56
CA LEU A 123 -6.65 -17.98 -9.73
C LEU A 123 -6.72 -18.75 -8.40
N ALA A 124 -6.06 -18.24 -7.37
CA ALA A 124 -5.97 -18.95 -6.09
C ALA A 124 -7.32 -19.02 -5.34
N GLN A 125 -8.14 -18.01 -5.45
CA GLN A 125 -9.46 -17.98 -4.82
C GLN A 125 -10.57 -18.49 -5.74
N ARG A 126 -10.25 -18.91 -6.97
CA ARG A 126 -11.21 -19.34 -8.01
C ARG A 126 -12.32 -18.31 -8.24
N ARG A 127 -11.94 -17.03 -8.27
CA ARG A 127 -12.86 -15.89 -8.39
C ARG A 127 -12.56 -15.06 -9.64
N PRO A 128 -13.14 -15.41 -10.79
CA PRO A 128 -12.83 -14.75 -12.07
C PRO A 128 -13.23 -13.26 -12.12
N GLY A 129 -14.08 -12.80 -11.21
CA GLY A 129 -14.47 -11.39 -11.11
C GLY A 129 -13.45 -10.47 -10.45
N LEU A 130 -12.44 -11.00 -9.74
CA LEU A 130 -11.46 -10.17 -9.02
C LEU A 130 -10.65 -9.22 -9.91
N PRO A 131 -10.21 -9.59 -11.13
CA PRO A 131 -9.57 -8.62 -12.02
C PRO A 131 -10.41 -7.38 -12.29
N GLY A 132 -11.75 -7.53 -12.39
CA GLY A 132 -12.67 -6.40 -12.52
C GLY A 132 -12.68 -5.47 -11.30
N VAL A 133 -12.55 -6.02 -10.09
CA VAL A 133 -12.40 -5.23 -8.86
C VAL A 133 -11.13 -4.37 -8.90
N PHE A 134 -10.00 -4.96 -9.29
CA PHE A 134 -8.74 -4.23 -9.45
C PHE A 134 -8.82 -3.16 -10.55
N LEU A 135 -9.36 -3.49 -11.73
CA LEU A 135 -9.52 -2.54 -12.84
C LEU A 135 -10.38 -1.35 -12.45
N ARG A 136 -11.50 -1.58 -11.75
CA ARG A 136 -12.35 -0.52 -11.22
C ARG A 136 -11.58 0.35 -10.22
N GLY A 137 -10.82 -0.25 -9.32
CA GLY A 137 -9.97 0.48 -8.38
C GLY A 137 -8.96 1.36 -9.11
N VAL A 138 -8.20 0.81 -10.06
CA VAL A 138 -7.23 1.57 -10.87
C VAL A 138 -7.90 2.74 -11.58
N TRP A 139 -9.05 2.49 -12.22
CA TRP A 139 -9.80 3.52 -12.95
C TRP A 139 -10.24 4.68 -12.06
N ASP A 140 -10.80 4.37 -10.89
CA ASP A 140 -11.23 5.38 -9.93
C ASP A 140 -10.03 6.12 -9.30
N GLY A 141 -8.93 5.43 -9.05
CA GLY A 141 -7.70 6.01 -8.54
C GLY A 141 -7.07 7.03 -9.49
N VAL A 142 -6.94 6.68 -10.78
CA VAL A 142 -6.43 7.60 -11.82
C VAL A 142 -7.33 8.82 -11.97
N ARG A 143 -8.63 8.67 -11.76
CA ARG A 143 -9.62 9.78 -11.83
C ARG A 143 -9.73 10.58 -10.52
N GLY A 144 -8.99 10.24 -9.49
CA GLY A 144 -9.07 10.92 -8.19
C GLY A 144 -10.37 10.68 -7.44
N ARG A 145 -11.11 9.62 -7.74
CA ARG A 145 -12.34 9.23 -7.02
C ARG A 145 -11.97 8.48 -5.75
N LEU A 146 -11.63 9.22 -4.72
CA LEU A 146 -11.15 8.72 -3.44
C LEU A 146 -12.25 8.78 -2.36
N GLY A 147 -11.88 8.49 -1.12
CA GLY A 147 -12.78 8.54 0.03
C GLY A 147 -13.16 7.16 0.57
N PRO A 148 -14.07 7.12 1.56
CA PRO A 148 -14.47 5.89 2.23
C PRO A 148 -15.04 4.84 1.29
N VAL A 149 -14.68 3.58 1.54
CA VAL A 149 -15.23 2.41 0.86
C VAL A 149 -15.71 1.42 1.91
N GLY A 150 -16.86 0.81 1.67
CA GLY A 150 -17.45 -0.16 2.57
C GLY A 150 -17.82 -1.47 1.88
N PRO A 151 -18.16 -2.52 2.65
CA PRO A 151 -18.71 -3.74 2.10
C PRO A 151 -20.03 -3.42 1.38
N GLY A 152 -20.02 -3.45 0.04
CA GLY A 152 -21.23 -3.22 -0.78
C GLY A 152 -21.15 -2.11 -1.83
N ARG A 153 -19.97 -1.52 -2.05
CA ARG A 153 -19.71 -0.63 -3.21
C ARG A 153 -18.85 -1.32 -4.25
#